data_221954cac72f890806ae1c8508976de0
#
_entry.id   221954cac72f890806ae1c8508976de0
#
_cell.length_a   1.000
_cell.length_b   1.000
_cell.length_c   1.000
_cell.angle_alpha   90.00
_cell.angle_beta   90.00
_cell.angle_gamma   90.00
#
_symmetry.space_group_name_H-M   'P 1'
#
loop_
_entity.id
_entity.type
_entity.pdbx_description
1 polymer ?
#
loop_
_entity_poly.entity_id
_entity_poly.type
_entity_poly.pdbx_seq_one_letter_code
_entity_poly.pdbx_strand_id
1 'polypeptide(L)'
;QISRYAVKMVLTRSHTIDAEQLKEFRRVLTPVLMEHGELARLSSLSQIIDLAYDELIGISVLGPLWRDDDITEILVDGWNKITIEKDGALQTTGLRFRDKEHARKIARDMALKVSDRALTPASPLVTAELPGARVAFAIDKVVKSDLSISMRKFRPLMNMDGLLRAGALNEEMRDFLSDCIQ
;
A
#
# COMPACT_ATOMS: atom_id res chain seq x y z
N GLN A 1 -20.00 -3.04 2.15
CA GLN A 1 -19.81 -1.92 1.19
C GLN A 1 -18.78 -0.91 1.69
N ILE A 2 -18.82 -0.48 2.95
CA ILE A 2 -17.89 0.51 3.55
C ILE A 2 -16.43 0.04 3.46
N SER A 3 -16.14 -1.23 3.78
CA SER A 3 -14.78 -1.79 3.76
C SER A 3 -14.14 -1.78 2.36
N ARG A 4 -14.93 -2.03 1.29
CA ARG A 4 -14.45 -2.03 -0.11
C ARG A 4 -14.05 -0.63 -0.56
N TYR A 5 -14.87 0.37 -0.20
CA TYR A 5 -14.57 1.78 -0.47
C TYR A 5 -13.32 2.23 0.26
N ALA A 6 -13.20 1.89 1.54
CA ALA A 6 -12.08 2.31 2.38
C ALA A 6 -10.73 1.82 1.82
N VAL A 7 -10.59 0.54 1.45
CA VAL A 7 -9.33 0.04 0.87
C VAL A 7 -9.01 0.70 -0.47
N LYS A 8 -10.00 0.82 -1.36
CA LYS A 8 -9.80 1.49 -2.65
C LYS A 8 -9.37 2.94 -2.45
N MET A 9 -9.93 3.64 -1.47
CA MET A 9 -9.59 5.03 -1.14
C MET A 9 -8.22 5.16 -0.49
N VAL A 10 -7.87 4.30 0.46
CA VAL A 10 -6.51 4.28 1.05
C VAL A 10 -5.48 4.06 -0.05
N LEU A 11 -5.71 3.10 -0.94
CA LEU A 11 -4.79 2.80 -2.04
C LEU A 11 -4.80 3.86 -3.15
N THR A 12 -5.87 4.65 -3.29
CA THR A 12 -5.94 5.74 -4.27
C THR A 12 -5.45 7.09 -3.75
N ARG A 13 -4.91 7.15 -2.52
CA ARG A 13 -4.46 8.39 -1.86
C ARG A 13 -5.55 9.46 -1.71
N SER A 14 -6.80 9.08 -1.72
CA SER A 14 -7.90 10.01 -1.45
C SER A 14 -8.00 10.23 0.07
N HIS A 15 -7.19 11.15 0.59
CA HIS A 15 -6.98 11.36 2.02
C HIS A 15 -8.22 11.79 2.82
N THR A 16 -9.25 12.33 2.17
CA THR A 16 -10.32 13.04 2.87
C THR A 16 -11.29 12.11 3.59
N ILE A 17 -11.69 11.00 2.99
CA ILE A 17 -12.67 10.07 3.60
C ILE A 17 -11.98 9.11 4.56
N ASP A 18 -10.74 8.71 4.26
CA ASP A 18 -9.94 7.88 5.16
C ASP A 18 -9.66 8.57 6.50
N ALA A 19 -9.36 9.86 6.49
CA ALA A 19 -9.12 10.64 7.69
C ALA A 19 -10.35 10.76 8.61
N GLU A 20 -11.55 10.93 8.05
CA GLU A 20 -12.79 11.00 8.82
C GLU A 20 -13.18 9.64 9.41
N GLN A 21 -13.07 8.59 8.63
CA GLN A 21 -13.34 7.22 9.09
C GLN A 21 -12.35 6.79 10.17
N LEU A 22 -11.07 7.10 10.01
CA LEU A 22 -10.04 6.85 11.02
C LEU A 22 -10.30 7.66 12.29
N LYS A 23 -10.74 8.91 12.17
CA LYS A 23 -11.11 9.76 13.31
C LYS A 23 -12.29 9.18 14.09
N GLU A 24 -13.33 8.72 13.40
CA GLU A 24 -14.49 8.09 14.05
C GLU A 24 -14.10 6.75 14.67
N PHE A 25 -13.30 5.95 14.00
CA PHE A 25 -12.77 4.70 14.52
C PHE A 25 -11.93 4.94 15.78
N ARG A 26 -11.08 5.95 15.79
CA ARG A 26 -10.31 6.36 16.97
C ARG A 26 -11.23 6.77 18.12
N ARG A 27 -12.28 7.54 17.84
CA ARG A 27 -13.25 7.99 18.84
C ARG A 27 -13.93 6.83 19.56
N VAL A 28 -14.29 5.78 18.81
CA VAL A 28 -14.96 4.59 19.34
C VAL A 28 -14.00 3.64 20.06
N LEU A 29 -12.80 3.44 19.51
CA LEU A 29 -11.86 2.44 20.01
C LEU A 29 -11.02 2.93 21.21
N THR A 30 -10.74 4.22 21.31
CA THR A 30 -9.91 4.78 22.36
C THR A 30 -10.44 4.45 23.78
N PRO A 31 -11.71 4.65 24.11
CA PRO A 31 -12.24 4.31 25.44
C PRO A 31 -12.08 2.80 25.74
N VAL A 32 -12.38 1.95 24.77
CA VAL A 32 -12.29 0.49 24.94
C VAL A 32 -10.85 0.05 25.23
N LEU A 33 -9.88 0.63 24.53
CA LEU A 33 -8.46 0.30 24.75
C LEU A 33 -7.93 0.87 26.07
N MET A 34 -8.47 2.00 26.55
CA MET A 34 -8.10 2.55 27.85
C MET A 34 -8.58 1.68 29.01
N GLU A 35 -9.71 1.00 28.88
CA GLU A 35 -10.18 0.02 29.87
C GLU A 35 -9.27 -1.22 29.95
N HIS A 36 -8.53 -1.53 28.87
CA HIS A 36 -7.59 -2.65 28.78
C HIS A 36 -6.13 -2.17 28.85
N GLY A 37 -5.76 -1.47 29.90
CA GLY A 37 -4.47 -0.75 30.05
C GLY A 37 -3.18 -1.53 29.88
N GLU A 38 -3.21 -2.86 29.73
CA GLU A 38 -2.03 -3.68 29.41
C GLU A 38 -1.55 -3.45 27.97
N LEU A 39 -2.46 -3.20 27.03
CA LEU A 39 -2.11 -2.95 25.62
C LEU A 39 -1.42 -1.60 25.42
N ALA A 40 -1.77 -0.61 26.23
CA ALA A 40 -1.16 0.73 26.17
C ALA A 40 0.32 0.76 26.59
N ARG A 41 0.82 -0.31 27.22
CA ARG A 41 2.23 -0.44 27.64
C ARG A 41 3.13 -1.00 26.51
N LEU A 42 2.57 -1.60 25.48
CA LEU A 42 3.33 -2.28 24.40
C LEU A 42 3.61 -1.38 23.22
N SER A 43 2.79 -0.36 22.97
CA SER A 43 2.93 0.60 21.86
C SER A 43 2.12 1.85 22.18
N SER A 44 2.38 2.94 21.44
CA SER A 44 1.50 4.11 21.59
C SER A 44 0.06 3.74 21.19
N LEU A 45 -0.91 4.25 21.93
CA LEU A 45 -2.35 4.03 21.66
C LEU A 45 -2.71 4.33 20.20
N SER A 46 -2.11 5.38 19.63
CA SER A 46 -2.29 5.76 18.24
C SER A 46 -1.85 4.66 17.27
N GLN A 47 -0.69 4.04 17.49
CA GLN A 47 -0.18 2.95 16.65
C GLN A 47 -1.08 1.71 16.71
N ILE A 48 -1.60 1.37 17.88
CA ILE A 48 -2.53 0.24 18.04
C ILE A 48 -3.82 0.50 17.25
N ILE A 49 -4.35 1.70 17.32
CA ILE A 49 -5.56 2.11 16.60
C ILE A 49 -5.32 2.06 15.08
N ASP A 50 -4.18 2.58 14.62
CA ASP A 50 -3.85 2.59 13.20
C ASP A 50 -3.68 1.16 12.64
N LEU A 51 -3.02 0.27 13.39
CA LEU A 51 -2.90 -1.14 13.02
C LEU A 51 -4.23 -1.87 13.01
N ALA A 52 -5.10 -1.61 14.01
CA ALA A 52 -6.44 -2.19 14.05
C ALA A 52 -7.31 -1.69 12.90
N TYR A 53 -7.18 -0.42 12.54
CA TYR A 53 -7.86 0.14 11.38
C TYR A 53 -7.35 -0.49 10.07
N ASP A 54 -6.04 -0.61 9.88
CA ASP A 54 -5.44 -1.25 8.72
C ASP A 54 -5.88 -2.71 8.56
N GLU A 55 -6.01 -3.43 9.67
CA GLU A 55 -6.55 -4.79 9.68
C GLU A 55 -8.02 -4.84 9.27
N LEU A 56 -8.83 -3.92 9.78
CA LEU A 56 -10.26 -3.82 9.47
C LEU A 56 -10.51 -3.49 7.99
N ILE A 57 -9.75 -2.53 7.44
CA ILE A 57 -9.88 -2.17 6.02
C ILE A 57 -9.25 -3.20 5.08
N GLY A 58 -8.44 -4.13 5.61
CA GLY A 58 -7.87 -5.26 4.89
C GLY A 58 -6.57 -4.95 4.15
N ILE A 59 -5.80 -3.95 4.60
CA ILE A 59 -4.43 -3.68 4.15
C ILE A 59 -3.39 -4.20 5.15
N SER A 60 -3.83 -4.42 6.43
CA SER A 60 -3.03 -5.02 7.49
C SER A 60 -1.66 -4.34 7.65
N VAL A 61 -0.59 -5.13 7.84
CA VAL A 61 0.79 -4.64 8.05
C VAL A 61 1.36 -3.80 6.90
N LEU A 62 0.70 -3.76 5.75
CA LEU A 62 1.13 -2.95 4.60
C LEU A 62 0.68 -1.48 4.73
N GLY A 63 -0.26 -1.17 5.61
CA GLY A 63 -0.83 0.17 5.76
C GLY A 63 0.21 1.26 6.05
N PRO A 64 1.07 1.12 7.06
CA PRO A 64 2.14 2.08 7.34
C PRO A 64 3.09 2.28 6.17
N LEU A 65 3.48 1.19 5.48
CA LEU A 65 4.36 1.25 4.31
C LEU A 65 3.70 1.95 3.12
N TRP A 66 2.39 1.74 2.97
CA TRP A 66 1.62 2.39 1.91
C TRP A 66 1.51 3.91 2.12
N ARG A 67 1.39 4.36 3.35
CA ARG A 67 1.28 5.78 3.70
C ARG A 67 2.62 6.54 3.68
N ASP A 68 3.75 5.85 3.73
CA ASP A 68 5.08 6.46 3.62
C ASP A 68 5.35 6.86 2.15
N ASP A 69 5.41 8.15 1.87
CA ASP A 69 5.59 8.70 0.52
C ASP A 69 6.99 8.45 -0.05
N ASP A 70 7.98 8.21 0.79
CA ASP A 70 9.34 7.87 0.36
C ASP A 70 9.44 6.44 -0.18
N ILE A 71 8.49 5.57 0.17
CA ILE A 71 8.43 4.20 -0.33
C ILE A 71 7.78 4.19 -1.71
N THR A 72 8.49 3.72 -2.71
CA THR A 72 8.03 3.64 -4.10
C THR A 72 7.48 2.27 -4.48
N GLU A 73 7.99 1.21 -3.86
CA GLU A 73 7.50 -0.15 -4.10
C GLU A 73 7.43 -0.96 -2.80
N ILE A 74 6.42 -1.81 -2.68
CA ILE A 74 6.24 -2.77 -1.60
C ILE A 74 6.12 -4.15 -2.22
N LEU A 75 7.03 -5.05 -1.86
CA LEU A 75 7.11 -6.42 -2.34
C LEU A 75 6.88 -7.39 -1.19
N VAL A 76 5.86 -8.23 -1.31
CA VAL A 76 5.57 -9.31 -0.36
C VAL A 76 5.94 -10.63 -1.02
N ASP A 77 6.74 -11.43 -0.35
CA ASP A 77 7.17 -12.76 -0.76
C ASP A 77 6.84 -13.75 0.36
N GLY A 78 5.71 -14.42 0.25
CA GLY A 78 5.12 -15.22 1.31
C GLY A 78 4.49 -14.36 2.42
N TRP A 79 4.38 -14.95 3.61
CA TRP A 79 3.75 -14.28 4.76
C TRP A 79 4.73 -13.52 5.65
N ASN A 80 6.01 -13.82 5.56
CA ASN A 80 7.04 -13.39 6.52
C ASN A 80 8.16 -12.55 5.90
N LYS A 81 8.10 -12.24 4.60
CA LYS A 81 9.11 -11.42 3.94
C LYS A 81 8.44 -10.27 3.20
N ILE A 82 8.66 -9.07 3.70
CA ILE A 82 8.18 -7.82 3.11
C ILE A 82 9.40 -6.94 2.85
N THR A 83 9.61 -6.59 1.59
CA THR A 83 10.68 -5.73 1.09
C THR A 83 10.08 -4.45 0.55
N ILE A 84 10.75 -3.34 0.75
CA ILE A 84 10.35 -2.03 0.20
C ILE A 84 11.46 -1.48 -0.68
N GLU A 85 11.09 -0.65 -1.64
CA GLU A 85 12.02 0.24 -2.33
C GLU A 85 11.85 1.65 -1.74
N LYS A 86 12.94 2.19 -1.22
CA LYS A 86 13.03 3.55 -0.71
C LYS A 86 14.33 4.17 -1.20
N ASP A 87 14.27 5.38 -1.75
CA ASP A 87 15.44 6.08 -2.34
C ASP A 87 16.20 5.26 -3.40
N GLY A 88 15.48 4.43 -4.17
CA GLY A 88 16.07 3.57 -5.21
C GLY A 88 16.77 2.32 -4.67
N ALA A 89 16.72 2.06 -3.37
CA ALA A 89 17.34 0.90 -2.74
C ALA A 89 16.28 -0.06 -2.17
N LEU A 90 16.48 -1.35 -2.39
CA LEU A 90 15.65 -2.41 -1.80
C LEU A 90 16.07 -2.66 -0.35
N GLN A 91 15.11 -2.64 0.56
CA GLN A 91 15.30 -2.85 1.99
C GLN A 91 14.28 -3.86 2.51
N THR A 92 14.73 -4.88 3.22
CA THR A 92 13.83 -5.82 3.88
C THR A 92 13.32 -5.20 5.18
N THR A 93 12.00 -5.19 5.36
CA THR A 93 11.38 -4.72 6.59
C THR A 93 11.38 -5.81 7.67
N GLY A 94 11.20 -5.43 8.93
CA GLY A 94 10.92 -6.38 10.02
C GLY A 94 9.46 -6.83 10.09
N LEU A 95 8.59 -6.33 9.19
CA LEU A 95 7.17 -6.59 9.21
C LEU A 95 6.84 -7.95 8.59
N ARG A 96 5.80 -8.59 9.12
CA ARG A 96 5.27 -9.86 8.59
C ARG A 96 3.78 -9.97 8.90
N PHE A 97 3.08 -10.74 8.10
CA PHE A 97 1.72 -11.16 8.45
C PHE A 97 1.76 -12.15 9.62
N ARG A 98 0.64 -12.36 10.27
CA ARG A 98 0.53 -13.28 11.41
C ARG A 98 0.92 -14.72 11.02
N ASP A 99 0.42 -15.19 9.89
CA ASP A 99 0.64 -16.53 9.32
C ASP A 99 0.30 -16.55 7.82
N LYS A 100 0.49 -17.70 7.15
CA LYS A 100 0.19 -17.90 5.73
C LYS A 100 -1.27 -17.65 5.38
N GLU A 101 -2.19 -18.15 6.19
CA GLU A 101 -3.64 -18.04 5.94
C GLU A 101 -4.08 -16.59 6.06
N HIS A 102 -3.56 -15.87 7.05
CA HIS A 102 -3.81 -14.43 7.20
C HIS A 102 -3.30 -13.65 5.98
N ALA A 103 -2.07 -13.88 5.53
CA ALA A 103 -1.51 -13.22 4.35
C ALA A 103 -2.35 -13.49 3.09
N ARG A 104 -2.76 -14.76 2.87
CA ARG A 104 -3.62 -15.14 1.74
C ARG A 104 -5.00 -14.50 1.83
N LYS A 105 -5.59 -14.43 3.02
CA LYS A 105 -6.88 -13.76 3.23
C LYS A 105 -6.77 -12.28 2.85
N ILE A 106 -5.76 -11.58 3.37
CA ILE A 106 -5.53 -10.14 3.06
C ILE A 106 -5.34 -9.96 1.54
N ALA A 107 -4.53 -10.79 0.88
CA ALA A 107 -4.31 -10.69 -0.56
C ALA A 107 -5.61 -10.89 -1.37
N ARG A 108 -6.43 -11.87 -1.01
CA ARG A 108 -7.73 -12.13 -1.67
C ARG A 108 -8.71 -10.98 -1.46
N ASP A 109 -8.82 -10.49 -0.23
CA ASP A 109 -9.71 -9.38 0.13
C ASP A 109 -9.29 -8.09 -0.59
N MET A 110 -7.98 -7.79 -0.64
CA MET A 110 -7.43 -6.66 -1.38
C MET A 110 -7.70 -6.80 -2.88
N ALA A 111 -7.34 -7.94 -3.49
CA ALA A 111 -7.54 -8.17 -4.91
C ALA A 111 -8.99 -7.97 -5.33
N LEU A 112 -9.94 -8.53 -4.58
CA LEU A 112 -11.37 -8.35 -4.83
C LEU A 112 -11.81 -6.89 -4.70
N LYS A 113 -11.27 -6.16 -3.72
CA LYS A 113 -11.64 -4.76 -3.47
C LYS A 113 -11.10 -3.80 -4.53
N VAL A 114 -9.91 -4.05 -5.09
CA VAL A 114 -9.26 -3.13 -6.03
C VAL A 114 -9.55 -3.44 -7.50
N SER A 115 -9.86 -4.70 -7.85
CA SER A 115 -10.04 -5.13 -9.25
C SER A 115 -11.40 -5.75 -9.56
N ASP A 116 -12.23 -5.98 -8.58
CA ASP A 116 -13.48 -6.77 -8.70
C ASP A 116 -13.26 -8.23 -9.14
N ARG A 117 -12.02 -8.71 -9.10
CA ARG A 117 -11.63 -10.08 -9.48
C ARG A 117 -11.22 -10.87 -8.26
N ALA A 118 -11.76 -12.10 -8.17
CA ALA A 118 -11.39 -13.03 -7.11
C ALA A 118 -10.03 -13.66 -7.40
N LEU A 119 -9.12 -13.59 -6.44
CA LEU A 119 -7.84 -14.29 -6.45
C LEU A 119 -8.08 -15.73 -5.97
N THR A 120 -8.04 -16.69 -6.89
CA THR A 120 -8.39 -18.10 -6.64
C THR A 120 -7.36 -19.03 -7.29
N PRO A 121 -7.32 -20.33 -6.96
CA PRO A 121 -6.45 -21.29 -7.65
C PRO A 121 -6.73 -21.40 -9.16
N ALA A 122 -7.96 -21.11 -9.61
CA ALA A 122 -8.31 -21.06 -11.04
C ALA A 122 -7.92 -19.72 -11.70
N SER A 123 -7.83 -18.63 -10.93
CA SER A 123 -7.36 -17.32 -11.35
C SER A 123 -6.28 -16.84 -10.38
N PRO A 124 -5.06 -17.40 -10.44
CA PRO A 124 -4.04 -17.22 -9.42
C PRO A 124 -3.28 -15.89 -9.55
N LEU A 125 -3.53 -15.11 -10.59
CA LEU A 125 -2.92 -13.81 -10.85
C LEU A 125 -3.99 -12.76 -11.05
N VAL A 126 -3.92 -11.68 -10.28
CA VAL A 126 -4.80 -10.51 -10.41
C VAL A 126 -3.95 -9.26 -10.40
N THR A 127 -4.20 -8.37 -11.35
CA THR A 127 -3.56 -7.05 -11.43
C THR A 127 -4.63 -5.97 -11.44
N ALA A 128 -4.32 -4.83 -10.83
CA ALA A 128 -5.17 -3.65 -10.84
C ALA A 128 -4.32 -2.39 -10.99
N GLU A 129 -4.86 -1.44 -11.74
CA GLU A 129 -4.34 -0.07 -11.79
C GLU A 129 -5.23 0.82 -10.93
N LEU A 130 -4.58 1.55 -10.04
CA LEU A 130 -5.20 2.51 -9.15
C LEU A 130 -4.70 3.91 -9.51
N PRO A 131 -5.44 4.98 -9.23
CA PRO A 131 -4.89 6.32 -9.33
C PRO A 131 -3.61 6.45 -8.52
N GLY A 132 -2.48 6.63 -9.21
CA GLY A 132 -1.15 6.75 -8.60
C GLY A 132 -0.44 5.45 -8.22
N ALA A 133 -0.97 4.26 -8.61
CA ALA A 133 -0.30 3.00 -8.31
C ALA A 133 -0.73 1.83 -9.20
N ARG A 134 0.11 0.82 -9.27
CA ARG A 134 -0.22 -0.50 -9.81
C ARG A 134 -0.02 -1.56 -8.74
N VAL A 135 -0.96 -2.49 -8.65
CA VAL A 135 -0.91 -3.60 -7.69
C VAL A 135 -1.07 -4.92 -8.42
N ALA A 136 -0.25 -5.90 -8.07
CA ALA A 136 -0.35 -7.27 -8.57
C ALA A 136 -0.37 -8.25 -7.41
N PHE A 137 -1.22 -9.26 -7.51
CA PHE A 137 -1.36 -10.34 -6.53
C PHE A 137 -1.19 -11.66 -7.25
N ALA A 138 -0.38 -12.56 -6.69
CA ALA A 138 -0.20 -13.90 -7.20
C ALA A 138 -0.21 -14.93 -6.07
N ILE A 139 -0.85 -16.07 -6.29
CA ILE A 139 -0.94 -17.16 -5.30
C ILE A 139 -0.66 -18.52 -5.93
N ASP A 140 -0.40 -19.49 -5.05
CA ASP A 140 -0.27 -20.91 -5.40
C ASP A 140 0.86 -21.19 -6.40
N LYS A 141 0.60 -22.01 -7.41
CA LYS A 141 1.62 -22.57 -8.33
C LYS A 141 2.35 -21.53 -9.19
N VAL A 142 1.86 -20.31 -9.29
CA VAL A 142 2.52 -19.25 -10.08
C VAL A 142 3.64 -18.55 -9.30
N VAL A 143 3.73 -18.78 -8.00
CA VAL A 143 4.78 -18.23 -7.12
C VAL A 143 5.34 -19.32 -6.20
N LYS A 144 6.67 -19.28 -5.98
CA LYS A 144 7.37 -20.29 -5.13
C LYS A 144 7.00 -20.18 -3.65
N SER A 145 6.68 -18.98 -3.20
CA SER A 145 6.38 -18.63 -1.80
C SER A 145 4.92 -18.78 -1.42
N ASP A 146 4.08 -19.38 -2.29
CA ASP A 146 2.63 -19.50 -2.16
C ASP A 146 1.85 -18.18 -2.25
N LEU A 147 2.48 -17.03 -2.08
CA LEU A 147 1.90 -15.70 -2.16
C LEU A 147 2.95 -14.69 -2.60
N SER A 148 2.58 -13.82 -3.54
CA SER A 148 3.32 -12.60 -3.85
C SER A 148 2.35 -11.43 -4.00
N ILE A 149 2.73 -10.27 -3.44
CA ILE A 149 2.04 -9.00 -3.68
C ILE A 149 3.10 -7.99 -4.10
N SER A 150 2.88 -7.31 -5.24
CA SER A 150 3.68 -6.16 -5.66
C SER A 150 2.78 -4.94 -5.70
N MET A 151 3.17 -3.88 -5.00
CA MET A 151 2.46 -2.61 -4.96
C MET A 151 3.44 -1.51 -5.35
N ARG A 152 3.32 -1.00 -6.57
CA ARG A 152 4.19 0.04 -7.11
C ARG A 152 3.45 1.37 -7.15
N LYS A 153 3.95 2.35 -6.41
CA LYS A 153 3.45 3.72 -6.45
C LYS A 153 4.03 4.44 -7.65
N PHE A 154 3.19 5.15 -8.39
CA PHE A 154 3.70 6.00 -9.45
C PHE A 154 4.32 7.25 -8.81
N ARG A 155 5.55 7.53 -9.15
CA ARG A 155 6.14 8.82 -8.81
C ARG A 155 5.35 9.92 -9.50
N PRO A 156 5.18 11.10 -8.89
CA PRO A 156 4.67 12.26 -9.61
C PRO A 156 5.46 12.39 -10.92
N LEU A 157 4.74 12.60 -12.02
CA LEU A 157 5.40 12.86 -13.29
C LEU A 157 6.40 14.01 -13.07
N MET A 158 7.66 13.74 -13.34
CA MET A 158 8.69 14.75 -13.26
C MET A 158 8.39 15.74 -14.39
N ASN A 159 8.04 16.97 -14.04
CA ASN A 159 7.84 18.01 -15.02
C ASN A 159 9.19 18.45 -15.62
N MET A 160 9.16 19.28 -16.66
CA MET A 160 10.35 19.75 -17.35
C MET A 160 11.36 20.41 -16.39
N ASP A 161 10.87 21.20 -15.42
CA ASP A 161 11.73 21.82 -14.40
C ASP A 161 12.37 20.81 -13.45
N GLY A 162 11.66 19.71 -13.16
CA GLY A 162 12.19 18.59 -12.39
C GLY A 162 13.32 17.87 -13.12
N LEU A 163 13.17 17.66 -14.43
CA LEU A 163 14.20 17.06 -15.28
C LEU A 163 15.45 17.95 -15.39
N LEU A 164 15.26 19.26 -15.50
CA LEU A 164 16.36 20.24 -15.49
C LEU A 164 17.10 20.21 -14.14
N ARG A 165 16.39 20.26 -13.03
CA ARG A 165 17.00 20.19 -11.68
C ARG A 165 17.74 18.88 -11.43
N ALA A 166 17.24 17.78 -11.97
CA ALA A 166 17.87 16.46 -11.89
C ALA A 166 19.07 16.30 -12.83
N GLY A 167 19.37 17.28 -13.70
CA GLY A 167 20.44 17.21 -14.70
C GLY A 167 20.16 16.20 -15.83
N ALA A 168 18.93 15.71 -15.96
CA ALA A 168 18.52 14.81 -17.04
C ALA A 168 18.32 15.53 -18.37
N LEU A 169 18.05 16.83 -18.32
CA LEU A 169 17.97 17.74 -19.47
C LEU A 169 18.77 19.03 -19.17
N ASN A 170 19.29 19.66 -20.21
CA ASN A 170 19.72 21.05 -20.15
C ASN A 170 18.67 21.99 -20.79
N GLU A 171 18.89 23.31 -20.70
CA GLU A 171 17.94 24.28 -21.23
C GLU A 171 17.76 24.16 -22.75
N GLU A 172 18.83 23.92 -23.50
CA GLU A 172 18.80 23.76 -24.95
C GLU A 172 17.93 22.53 -25.36
N MET A 173 18.08 21.43 -24.63
CA MET A 173 17.25 20.22 -24.84
C MET A 173 15.79 20.49 -24.50
N ARG A 174 15.49 21.22 -23.44
CA ARG A 174 14.13 21.61 -23.07
C ARG A 174 13.49 22.43 -24.21
N ASP A 175 14.19 23.45 -24.70
CA ASP A 175 13.69 24.35 -25.72
C ASP A 175 13.46 23.59 -27.03
N PHE A 176 14.40 22.74 -27.44
CA PHE A 176 14.24 21.85 -28.60
C PHE A 176 13.01 20.94 -28.47
N LEU A 177 12.83 20.28 -27.32
CA LEU A 177 11.66 19.40 -27.09
C LEU A 177 10.35 20.18 -27.10
N SER A 178 10.35 21.42 -26.56
CA SER A 178 9.17 22.28 -26.56
C SER A 178 8.77 22.69 -27.98
N ASP A 179 9.76 22.98 -28.85
CA ASP A 179 9.53 23.32 -30.25
C ASP A 179 9.01 22.11 -31.07
N CYS A 180 9.40 20.88 -30.70
CA CYS A 180 8.93 19.65 -31.36
C CYS A 180 7.47 19.29 -31.05
N ILE A 181 6.88 19.84 -29.99
CA ILE A 181 5.51 19.51 -29.52
C ILE A 181 4.48 20.53 -30.03
N GLN A 182 4.91 21.67 -30.57
CA GLN A 182 4.02 22.65 -31.20
C GLN A 182 3.67 22.21 -32.63
#